data_274ce3b096b09b1d3735f901055ed59c
#
_entry.id   274ce3b096b09b1d3735f901055ed59c
#
_cell.length_a   1.000
_cell.length_b   1.000
_cell.length_c   1.000
_cell.angle_alpha   90.00
_cell.angle_beta   90.00
_cell.angle_gamma   90.00
#
_symmetry.space_group_name_H-M   'P 1'
#
loop_
_entity.id
_entity.type
_entity.pdbx_description
1 polymer ?
#
loop_
_entity_poly.entity_id
_entity_poly.type
_entity_poly.pdbx_seq_one_letter_code
_entity_poly.pdbx_strand_id
1 'polypeptide(L)'
;MLDPNKRITGKQVYLRPITDSEEDTNNIIRWRNSETVRPYFIYQKPFTVEGHKQWLEKEIFAGKGFQFIVCRVEDDKPIGCTYLRDYDAHSRKAEYGMFIGEQIEKGKGIGTEILGLTMEFAFKELKLHKVFSRIFADNPASIHSVSNNGFEQEAYLKDEEFVNGVYRDMVLLAKINPDEVKTEEQK
;
A
#
# COMPACT_ATOMS: atom_id res chain seq x y z
N MET A 1 -12.40 3.84 -13.05
CA MET A 1 -12.12 4.73 -11.91
C MET A 1 -13.02 4.30 -10.76
N LEU A 2 -12.54 4.28 -9.51
CA LEU A 2 -13.40 3.99 -8.34
C LEU A 2 -14.39 5.15 -8.12
N ASP A 3 -15.56 4.82 -7.56
CA ASP A 3 -16.48 5.85 -7.07
C ASP A 3 -15.78 6.66 -5.96
N PRO A 4 -15.63 7.99 -6.09
CA PRO A 4 -14.96 8.81 -5.09
C PRO A 4 -15.67 8.80 -3.72
N ASN A 5 -16.95 8.45 -3.67
CA ASN A 5 -17.71 8.32 -2.44
C ASN A 5 -17.60 6.94 -1.78
N LYS A 6 -16.90 6.01 -2.44
CA LYS A 6 -16.68 4.68 -1.88
C LYS A 6 -15.90 4.77 -0.57
N ARG A 7 -16.36 4.05 0.43
CA ARG A 7 -15.66 3.86 1.70
C ARG A 7 -15.57 2.37 2.02
N ILE A 8 -14.38 1.93 2.42
CA ILE A 8 -14.16 0.59 2.98
C ILE A 8 -13.88 0.82 4.46
N THR A 9 -14.87 0.55 5.29
CA THR A 9 -14.89 1.00 6.68
C THR A 9 -14.53 -0.13 7.64
N GLY A 10 -13.51 0.12 8.46
CA GLY A 10 -13.11 -0.70 9.59
C GLY A 10 -13.65 -0.16 10.92
N LYS A 11 -12.94 -0.50 12.00
CA LYS A 11 -13.30 -0.05 13.36
C LYS A 11 -12.69 1.31 13.72
N GLN A 12 -11.41 1.50 13.40
CA GLN A 12 -10.63 2.68 13.75
C GLN A 12 -10.38 3.58 12.54
N VAL A 13 -10.29 2.96 11.34
CA VAL A 13 -10.00 3.65 10.09
C VAL A 13 -10.96 3.22 8.98
N TYR A 14 -11.07 4.06 7.97
CA TYR A 14 -11.68 3.72 6.70
C TYR A 14 -10.77 4.14 5.54
N LEU A 15 -10.96 3.48 4.40
CA LEU A 15 -10.27 3.79 3.16
C LEU A 15 -11.24 4.51 2.23
N ARG A 16 -10.82 5.64 1.67
CA ARG A 16 -11.51 6.30 0.56
C ARG A 16 -10.57 6.44 -0.64
N PRO A 17 -11.07 6.34 -1.88
CA PRO A 17 -10.23 6.59 -3.04
C PRO A 17 -9.56 7.97 -2.96
N ILE A 18 -8.31 8.03 -3.42
CA ILE A 18 -7.61 9.31 -3.57
C ILE A 18 -8.28 10.12 -4.67
N THR A 19 -8.29 11.44 -4.49
CA THR A 19 -8.77 12.40 -5.47
C THR A 19 -7.65 13.35 -5.91
N ASP A 20 -7.90 14.18 -6.91
CA ASP A 20 -7.01 15.27 -7.34
C ASP A 20 -7.24 16.56 -6.54
N SER A 21 -7.95 16.48 -5.42
CA SER A 21 -8.18 17.60 -4.52
C SER A 21 -6.87 18.20 -3.99
N GLU A 22 -6.91 19.47 -3.66
CA GLU A 22 -5.78 20.16 -3.06
C GLU A 22 -5.41 19.52 -1.70
N GLU A 23 -6.40 19.10 -0.92
CA GLU A 23 -6.21 18.44 0.37
C GLU A 23 -5.44 17.14 0.23
N ASP A 24 -5.87 16.22 -0.66
CA ASP A 24 -5.20 14.94 -0.86
C ASP A 24 -3.78 15.14 -1.40
N THR A 25 -3.64 16.04 -2.37
CA THR A 25 -2.34 16.40 -2.95
C THR A 25 -1.38 16.90 -1.88
N ASN A 26 -1.79 17.86 -1.06
CA ASN A 26 -0.96 18.45 0.00
C ASN A 26 -0.59 17.40 1.08
N ASN A 27 -1.52 16.56 1.48
CA ASN A 27 -1.27 15.48 2.42
C ASN A 27 -0.23 14.49 1.88
N ILE A 28 -0.40 13.99 0.66
CA ILE A 28 0.55 13.04 0.05
C ILE A 28 1.95 13.67 -0.04
N ILE A 29 2.07 14.92 -0.50
CA ILE A 29 3.36 15.59 -0.64
C ILE A 29 4.03 15.78 0.71
N ARG A 30 3.30 16.27 1.71
CA ARG A 30 3.80 16.46 3.06
C ARG A 30 4.30 15.14 3.65
N TRP A 31 3.52 14.09 3.57
CA TRP A 31 3.89 12.78 4.10
C TRP A 31 5.07 12.15 3.36
N ARG A 32 5.03 12.15 2.01
CA ARG A 32 6.08 11.55 1.18
C ARG A 32 7.45 12.24 1.33
N ASN A 33 7.45 13.52 1.67
CA ASN A 33 8.68 14.29 1.90
C ASN A 33 9.15 14.27 3.36
N SER A 34 8.36 13.70 4.28
CA SER A 34 8.73 13.66 5.69
C SER A 34 9.92 12.72 5.95
N GLU A 35 10.68 13.01 7.00
CA GLU A 35 11.80 12.19 7.45
C GLU A 35 11.37 10.81 7.94
N THR A 36 10.11 10.66 8.34
CA THR A 36 9.55 9.41 8.85
C THR A 36 9.04 8.47 7.76
N VAL A 37 8.73 8.98 6.57
CA VAL A 37 8.14 8.20 5.46
C VAL A 37 9.13 8.02 4.31
N ARG A 38 9.81 9.09 3.89
CA ARG A 38 10.71 9.08 2.73
C ARG A 38 11.79 7.98 2.75
N PRO A 39 12.45 7.66 3.87
CA PRO A 39 13.52 6.66 3.90
C PRO A 39 13.08 5.25 3.47
N TYR A 40 11.79 4.95 3.54
CA TYR A 40 11.22 3.65 3.18
C TYR A 40 10.74 3.54 1.73
N PHE A 41 11.00 4.57 0.92
CA PHE A 41 10.68 4.54 -0.50
C PHE A 41 11.94 4.46 -1.36
N ILE A 42 11.85 3.79 -2.49
CA ILE A 42 12.93 3.71 -3.49
C ILE A 42 13.21 5.10 -4.06
N TYR A 43 12.17 5.84 -4.40
CA TYR A 43 12.30 7.19 -4.96
C TYR A 43 12.54 8.22 -3.84
N GLN A 44 13.75 8.78 -3.80
CA GLN A 44 14.24 9.68 -2.75
C GLN A 44 14.20 11.18 -3.12
N LYS A 45 13.96 11.52 -4.39
CA LYS A 45 13.82 12.94 -4.77
C LYS A 45 12.58 13.55 -4.12
N PRO A 46 12.57 14.86 -3.86
CA PRO A 46 11.39 15.55 -3.34
C PRO A 46 10.15 15.29 -4.21
N PHE A 47 9.07 14.95 -3.57
CA PHE A 47 7.79 14.74 -4.23
C PHE A 47 7.14 16.11 -4.46
N THR A 48 6.75 16.43 -5.70
CA THR A 48 6.19 17.73 -6.07
C THR A 48 4.72 17.61 -6.45
N VAL A 49 3.99 18.74 -6.37
CA VAL A 49 2.57 18.82 -6.76
C VAL A 49 2.39 18.37 -8.22
N GLU A 50 3.22 18.88 -9.10
CA GLU A 50 3.18 18.55 -10.52
C GLU A 50 3.42 17.05 -10.77
N GLY A 51 4.49 16.51 -10.18
CA GLY A 51 4.83 15.09 -10.30
C GLY A 51 3.74 14.19 -9.75
N HIS A 52 3.11 14.59 -8.63
CA HIS A 52 2.00 13.85 -8.04
C HIS A 52 0.77 13.83 -8.95
N LYS A 53 0.37 14.98 -9.49
CA LYS A 53 -0.78 15.08 -10.40
C LYS A 53 -0.56 14.26 -11.67
N GLN A 54 0.63 14.36 -12.29
CA GLN A 54 0.97 13.55 -13.45
C GLN A 54 0.92 12.04 -13.16
N TRP A 55 1.37 11.64 -11.96
CA TRP A 55 1.32 10.25 -11.53
C TRP A 55 -0.13 9.78 -11.30
N LEU A 56 -0.99 10.59 -10.66
CA LEU A 56 -2.40 10.27 -10.50
C LEU A 56 -3.07 10.00 -11.85
N GLU A 57 -2.86 10.88 -12.83
CA GLU A 57 -3.44 10.71 -14.17
C GLU A 57 -2.94 9.46 -14.88
N LYS A 58 -1.60 9.25 -14.88
CA LYS A 58 -0.96 8.17 -15.66
C LYS A 58 -1.12 6.79 -15.06
N GLU A 59 -1.28 6.69 -13.75
CA GLU A 59 -1.30 5.42 -13.04
C GLU A 59 -2.66 5.12 -12.40
N ILE A 60 -3.20 6.04 -11.61
CA ILE A 60 -4.43 5.79 -10.84
C ILE A 60 -5.68 5.99 -11.69
N PHE A 61 -5.82 7.13 -12.32
CA PHE A 61 -7.00 7.44 -13.14
C PHE A 61 -6.99 6.67 -14.47
N ALA A 62 -5.80 6.25 -14.93
CA ALA A 62 -5.65 5.32 -16.04
C ALA A 62 -5.95 3.85 -15.69
N GLY A 63 -6.25 3.54 -14.43
CA GLY A 63 -6.64 2.19 -13.99
C GLY A 63 -5.48 1.18 -13.87
N LYS A 64 -4.23 1.65 -13.80
CA LYS A 64 -3.05 0.78 -13.62
C LYS A 64 -2.76 0.45 -12.16
N GLY A 65 -3.48 1.08 -11.25
CA GLY A 65 -3.37 0.86 -9.83
C GLY A 65 -4.52 1.49 -9.08
N PHE A 66 -4.53 1.28 -7.77
CA PHE A 66 -5.55 1.81 -6.86
C PHE A 66 -4.86 2.46 -5.68
N GLN A 67 -5.30 3.64 -5.29
CA GLN A 67 -4.78 4.32 -4.12
C GLN A 67 -5.91 4.86 -3.27
N PHE A 68 -5.74 4.73 -1.96
CA PHE A 68 -6.70 5.17 -0.96
C PHE A 68 -6.03 6.07 0.05
N ILE A 69 -6.73 7.11 0.45
CA ILE A 69 -6.44 7.86 1.66
C ILE A 69 -7.02 7.08 2.84
N VAL A 70 -6.22 6.91 3.86
CA VAL A 70 -6.62 6.32 5.14
C VAL A 70 -7.09 7.42 6.05
N CYS A 71 -8.33 7.36 6.50
CA CYS A 71 -8.92 8.32 7.41
C CYS A 71 -9.32 7.65 8.74
N ARG A 72 -9.22 8.37 9.84
CA ARG A 72 -9.75 7.89 11.14
C ARG A 72 -11.27 7.97 11.15
N VAL A 73 -11.92 6.96 11.73
CA VAL A 73 -13.38 6.96 11.90
C VAL A 73 -13.84 8.01 12.90
N GLU A 74 -13.03 8.27 13.91
CA GLU A 74 -13.38 9.17 15.02
C GLU A 74 -13.60 10.62 14.60
N ASP A 75 -12.77 11.15 13.68
CA ASP A 75 -12.74 12.57 13.34
C ASP A 75 -12.56 12.85 11.85
N ASP A 76 -12.70 11.83 11.01
CA ASP A 76 -12.52 11.88 9.54
C ASP A 76 -11.13 12.36 9.07
N LYS A 77 -10.14 12.49 9.96
CA LYS A 77 -8.82 13.00 9.62
C LYS A 77 -8.03 12.02 8.77
N PRO A 78 -7.47 12.47 7.63
CA PRO A 78 -6.54 11.69 6.86
C PRO A 78 -5.23 11.48 7.64
N ILE A 79 -4.77 10.23 7.72
CA ILE A 79 -3.58 9.85 8.50
C ILE A 79 -2.50 9.15 7.68
N GLY A 80 -2.80 8.74 6.46
CA GLY A 80 -1.86 8.01 5.62
C GLY A 80 -2.49 7.57 4.31
N CYS A 81 -1.83 6.63 3.70
CA CYS A 81 -2.20 6.13 2.38
C CYS A 81 -1.92 4.63 2.27
N THR A 82 -2.78 3.92 1.55
CA THR A 82 -2.54 2.56 1.09
C THR A 82 -2.79 2.44 -0.40
N TYR A 83 -2.12 1.50 -1.07
CA TYR A 83 -2.22 1.36 -2.51
C TYR A 83 -1.99 -0.07 -2.98
N LEU A 84 -2.54 -0.35 -4.17
CA LEU A 84 -2.23 -1.50 -5.00
C LEU A 84 -1.68 -0.94 -6.32
N ARG A 85 -0.40 -1.14 -6.59
CA ARG A 85 0.27 -0.73 -7.83
C ARG A 85 0.64 -1.95 -8.68
N ASP A 86 1.12 -1.71 -9.88
CA ASP A 86 1.49 -2.78 -10.82
C ASP A 86 0.34 -3.79 -11.00
N TYR A 87 -0.89 -3.26 -11.11
CA TYR A 87 -2.09 -4.06 -11.28
C TYR A 87 -2.08 -4.78 -12.62
N ASP A 88 -2.01 -6.09 -12.55
CA ASP A 88 -2.08 -7.00 -13.69
C ASP A 88 -3.40 -7.77 -13.64
N ALA A 89 -4.35 -7.34 -14.48
CA ALA A 89 -5.67 -7.98 -14.57
C ALA A 89 -5.61 -9.40 -15.16
N HIS A 90 -4.61 -9.70 -16.01
CA HIS A 90 -4.44 -11.01 -16.64
C HIS A 90 -3.95 -12.04 -15.61
N SER A 91 -2.86 -11.72 -14.91
CA SER A 91 -2.32 -12.57 -13.85
C SER A 91 -3.06 -12.42 -12.52
N ARG A 92 -4.00 -11.48 -12.43
CA ARG A 92 -4.78 -11.14 -11.23
C ARG A 92 -3.91 -10.91 -10.00
N LYS A 93 -2.91 -10.03 -10.16
CA LYS A 93 -1.97 -9.68 -9.08
C LYS A 93 -1.73 -8.19 -9.00
N ALA A 94 -1.29 -7.72 -7.83
CA ALA A 94 -0.85 -6.35 -7.62
C ALA A 94 0.15 -6.26 -6.48
N GLU A 95 0.97 -5.20 -6.46
CA GLU A 95 1.87 -4.89 -5.36
C GLU A 95 1.16 -4.00 -4.32
N TYR A 96 1.16 -4.46 -3.08
CA TYR A 96 0.64 -3.73 -1.93
C TYR A 96 1.71 -2.85 -1.30
N GLY A 97 1.31 -1.66 -0.90
CA GLY A 97 2.09 -0.82 -0.01
C GLY A 97 1.21 0.13 0.80
N MET A 98 1.76 0.62 1.90
CA MET A 98 1.13 1.63 2.74
C MET A 98 2.17 2.49 3.47
N PHE A 99 1.73 3.63 3.91
CA PHE A 99 2.44 4.43 4.91
C PHE A 99 1.45 5.21 5.78
N ILE A 100 1.85 5.46 7.01
CA ILE A 100 1.16 6.35 7.93
C ILE A 100 2.01 7.62 8.00
N GLY A 101 1.43 8.73 7.57
CA GLY A 101 2.11 10.02 7.48
C GLY A 101 1.93 10.90 8.70
N GLU A 102 0.90 10.63 9.52
CA GLU A 102 0.66 11.34 10.77
C GLU A 102 1.25 10.59 11.96
N GLN A 103 1.55 11.34 13.02
CA GLN A 103 1.88 10.73 14.29
C GLN A 103 0.64 10.09 14.89
N ILE A 104 0.65 8.78 14.99
CA ILE A 104 -0.39 8.01 15.65
C ILE A 104 0.22 7.19 16.79
N GLU A 105 -0.58 6.83 17.76
CA GLU A 105 -0.15 5.93 18.82
C GLU A 105 0.20 4.56 18.25
N LYS A 106 1.44 4.13 18.48
CA LYS A 106 1.91 2.80 18.06
C LYS A 106 1.23 1.69 18.84
N GLY A 107 1.12 0.51 18.22
CA GLY A 107 0.61 -0.68 18.91
C GLY A 107 -0.92 -0.84 18.96
N LYS A 108 -1.67 0.10 18.41
CA LYS A 108 -3.15 0.02 18.36
C LYS A 108 -3.70 -0.83 17.20
N GLY A 109 -2.84 -1.48 16.42
CA GLY A 109 -3.27 -2.36 15.33
C GLY A 109 -3.77 -1.64 14.08
N ILE A 110 -3.63 -0.31 13.98
CA ILE A 110 -4.11 0.48 12.84
C ILE A 110 -3.50 -0.01 11.51
N GLY A 111 -2.20 -0.30 11.48
CA GLY A 111 -1.54 -0.84 10.27
C GLY A 111 -2.11 -2.19 9.83
N THR A 112 -2.42 -3.06 10.78
CA THR A 112 -3.08 -4.35 10.52
C THR A 112 -4.49 -4.15 9.96
N GLU A 113 -5.24 -3.19 10.49
CA GLU A 113 -6.58 -2.88 10.01
C GLU A 113 -6.55 -2.31 8.59
N ILE A 114 -5.63 -1.37 8.29
CA ILE A 114 -5.44 -0.83 6.94
C ILE A 114 -5.14 -1.95 5.94
N LEU A 115 -4.21 -2.84 6.30
CA LEU A 115 -3.86 -3.97 5.44
C LEU A 115 -5.06 -4.88 5.23
N GLY A 116 -5.80 -5.22 6.28
CA GLY A 116 -7.01 -6.06 6.20
C GLY A 116 -8.06 -5.48 5.24
N LEU A 117 -8.37 -4.19 5.36
CA LEU A 117 -9.31 -3.49 4.47
C LEU A 117 -8.80 -3.46 3.02
N THR A 118 -7.49 -3.28 2.82
CA THR A 118 -6.89 -3.30 1.47
C THR A 118 -6.96 -4.70 0.87
N MET A 119 -6.73 -5.76 1.66
CA MET A 119 -6.86 -7.14 1.20
C MET A 119 -8.31 -7.52 0.90
N GLU A 120 -9.25 -7.02 1.69
CA GLU A 120 -10.68 -7.19 1.40
C GLU A 120 -11.04 -6.62 0.01
N PHE A 121 -10.61 -5.41 -0.28
CA PHE A 121 -10.77 -4.80 -1.60
C PHE A 121 -10.09 -5.62 -2.70
N ALA A 122 -8.82 -6.00 -2.50
CA ALA A 122 -8.05 -6.76 -3.47
C ALA A 122 -8.68 -8.11 -3.82
N PHE A 123 -9.09 -8.88 -2.81
CA PHE A 123 -9.57 -10.24 -3.02
C PHE A 123 -11.06 -10.30 -3.31
N LYS A 124 -11.89 -9.48 -2.65
CA LYS A 124 -13.34 -9.55 -2.85
C LYS A 124 -13.86 -8.71 -4.00
N GLU A 125 -13.26 -7.54 -4.26
CA GLU A 125 -13.75 -6.65 -5.32
C GLU A 125 -12.96 -6.81 -6.62
N LEU A 126 -11.62 -6.73 -6.55
CA LEU A 126 -10.78 -6.92 -7.74
C LEU A 126 -10.60 -8.38 -8.14
N LYS A 127 -10.99 -9.33 -7.28
CA LYS A 127 -10.82 -10.77 -7.51
C LYS A 127 -9.36 -11.14 -7.82
N LEU A 128 -8.41 -10.48 -7.14
CA LEU A 128 -7.01 -10.83 -7.31
C LEU A 128 -6.75 -12.25 -6.81
N HIS A 129 -5.85 -12.93 -7.48
CA HIS A 129 -5.30 -14.22 -7.05
C HIS A 129 -4.17 -14.03 -6.05
N LYS A 130 -3.33 -13.00 -6.26
CA LYS A 130 -2.12 -12.76 -5.49
C LYS A 130 -1.92 -11.28 -5.20
N VAL A 131 -1.56 -10.96 -3.97
CA VAL A 131 -1.03 -9.65 -3.59
C VAL A 131 0.38 -9.85 -3.05
N PHE A 132 1.34 -9.06 -3.54
CA PHE A 132 2.73 -9.14 -3.07
C PHE A 132 3.19 -7.77 -2.57
N SER A 133 4.27 -7.75 -1.82
CA SER A 133 4.92 -6.52 -1.31
C SER A 133 6.43 -6.69 -1.32
N ARG A 134 7.14 -5.69 -1.83
CA ARG A 134 8.60 -5.59 -1.77
C ARG A 134 8.96 -4.60 -0.67
N ILE A 135 9.71 -5.06 0.31
CA ILE A 135 10.05 -4.28 1.51
C ILE A 135 11.55 -4.31 1.68
N PHE A 136 12.16 -3.16 1.97
CA PHE A 136 13.59 -3.13 2.32
C PHE A 136 13.88 -4.08 3.49
N ALA A 137 14.92 -4.89 3.36
CA ALA A 137 15.29 -5.90 4.36
C ALA A 137 15.62 -5.29 5.73
N ASP A 138 16.03 -4.03 5.76
CA ASP A 138 16.31 -3.24 6.95
C ASP A 138 15.06 -2.53 7.53
N ASN A 139 13.85 -2.92 7.09
CA ASN A 139 12.57 -2.46 7.65
C ASN A 139 11.81 -3.63 8.33
N PRO A 140 12.31 -4.15 9.47
CA PRO A 140 11.70 -5.30 10.14
C PRO A 140 10.28 -5.03 10.61
N ALA A 141 9.94 -3.78 10.92
CA ALA A 141 8.59 -3.43 11.35
C ALA A 141 7.54 -3.67 10.24
N SER A 142 7.83 -3.28 9.00
CA SER A 142 6.96 -3.55 7.86
C SER A 142 6.90 -5.03 7.53
N ILE A 143 8.05 -5.73 7.51
CA ILE A 143 8.11 -7.18 7.28
C ILE A 143 7.23 -7.91 8.29
N HIS A 144 7.42 -7.62 9.58
CA HIS A 144 6.62 -8.23 10.66
C HIS A 144 5.12 -7.92 10.51
N SER A 145 4.78 -6.68 10.16
CA SER A 145 3.38 -6.27 9.96
C SER A 145 2.68 -7.08 8.88
N VAL A 146 3.31 -7.25 7.71
CA VAL A 146 2.68 -8.00 6.61
C VAL A 146 2.69 -9.51 6.87
N SER A 147 3.76 -10.06 7.47
CA SER A 147 3.85 -11.48 7.81
C SER A 147 2.77 -11.89 8.82
N ASN A 148 2.52 -11.08 9.84
CA ASN A 148 1.44 -11.33 10.81
C ASN A 148 0.03 -11.28 10.21
N ASN A 149 -0.08 -10.75 8.99
CA ASN A 149 -1.32 -10.70 8.23
C ASN A 149 -1.39 -11.77 7.12
N GLY A 150 -0.54 -12.79 7.22
CA GLY A 150 -0.58 -13.98 6.37
C GLY A 150 0.11 -13.79 5.01
N PHE A 151 1.06 -12.86 4.91
CA PHE A 151 2.00 -12.84 3.81
C PHE A 151 3.18 -13.76 4.14
N GLU A 152 3.58 -14.56 3.17
CA GLU A 152 4.72 -15.47 3.27
C GLU A 152 5.89 -14.94 2.44
N GLN A 153 7.10 -15.11 2.94
CA GLN A 153 8.28 -14.70 2.20
C GLN A 153 8.54 -15.65 1.02
N GLU A 154 8.59 -15.08 -0.19
CA GLU A 154 8.90 -15.82 -1.41
C GLU A 154 10.36 -15.68 -1.85
N ALA A 155 10.98 -14.51 -1.55
CA ALA A 155 12.37 -14.28 -1.92
C ALA A 155 13.08 -13.27 -1.00
N TYR A 156 14.43 -13.36 -0.99
CA TYR A 156 15.34 -12.33 -0.53
C TYR A 156 16.14 -11.85 -1.73
N LEU A 157 16.02 -10.57 -2.05
CA LEU A 157 16.60 -9.93 -3.23
C LEU A 157 17.80 -9.12 -2.78
N LYS A 158 19.00 -9.65 -3.03
CA LYS A 158 20.25 -9.01 -2.64
C LYS A 158 20.62 -7.90 -3.61
N ASP A 159 21.06 -6.75 -3.06
CA ASP A 159 21.50 -5.57 -3.84
C ASP A 159 20.45 -5.12 -4.89
N GLU A 160 19.16 -5.22 -4.54
CA GLU A 160 18.04 -5.01 -5.48
C GLU A 160 17.87 -3.56 -5.90
N GLU A 161 18.02 -2.63 -4.96
CA GLU A 161 17.73 -1.21 -5.22
C GLU A 161 18.91 -0.31 -4.85
N PHE A 162 19.30 0.57 -5.77
CA PHE A 162 20.33 1.58 -5.51
C PHE A 162 19.69 2.86 -4.98
N VAL A 163 19.86 3.12 -3.68
CA VAL A 163 19.19 4.21 -2.95
C VAL A 163 20.23 5.04 -2.19
N ASN A 164 20.28 6.34 -2.47
CA ASN A 164 21.19 7.28 -1.79
C ASN A 164 22.67 6.84 -1.79
N GLY A 165 23.13 6.27 -2.90
CA GLY A 165 24.54 5.89 -3.07
C GLY A 165 24.90 4.49 -2.56
N VAL A 166 23.93 3.72 -2.06
CA VAL A 166 24.14 2.35 -1.58
C VAL A 166 23.12 1.38 -2.19
N TYR A 167 23.54 0.13 -2.40
CA TYR A 167 22.61 -0.93 -2.73
C TYR A 167 21.92 -1.42 -1.48
N ARG A 168 20.61 -1.66 -1.58
CA ARG A 168 19.78 -2.17 -0.48
C ARG A 168 19.09 -3.45 -0.89
N ASP A 169 19.08 -4.38 0.03
CA ASP A 169 18.38 -5.66 -0.13
C ASP A 169 16.88 -5.46 0.07
N MET A 170 16.08 -6.30 -0.59
CA MET A 170 14.64 -6.34 -0.39
C MET A 170 14.15 -7.75 -0.07
N VAL A 171 13.05 -7.81 0.65
CA VAL A 171 12.29 -9.04 0.89
C VAL A 171 11.01 -8.95 0.06
N LEU A 172 10.76 -10.00 -0.74
CA LEU A 172 9.50 -10.20 -1.43
C LEU A 172 8.61 -11.08 -0.58
N LEU A 173 7.46 -10.55 -0.18
CA LEU A 173 6.43 -11.30 0.54
C LEU A 173 5.15 -11.30 -0.30
N ALA A 174 4.37 -12.37 -0.22
CA ALA A 174 3.12 -12.48 -0.96
C ALA A 174 2.04 -13.18 -0.15
N LYS A 175 0.80 -12.88 -0.52
CA LYS A 175 -0.40 -13.54 -0.01
C LYS A 175 -1.27 -13.98 -1.19
N ILE A 176 -1.56 -15.28 -1.22
CA ILE A 176 -2.53 -15.84 -2.16
C ILE A 176 -3.94 -15.63 -1.60
N ASN A 177 -4.89 -15.40 -2.49
CA ASN A 177 -6.29 -15.28 -2.10
C ASN A 177 -6.74 -16.55 -1.37
N PRO A 178 -7.11 -16.46 -0.09
CA PRO A 178 -7.48 -17.64 0.69
C PRO A 178 -8.69 -18.38 0.13
N ASP A 179 -9.58 -17.69 -0.59
CA ASP A 179 -10.76 -18.31 -1.22
C ASP A 179 -10.39 -19.14 -2.47
N GLU A 180 -9.13 -19.03 -2.95
CA GLU A 180 -8.64 -19.75 -4.15
C GLU A 180 -7.53 -20.76 -3.83
N VAL A 181 -7.15 -20.92 -2.57
CA VAL A 181 -6.20 -21.96 -2.16
C VAL A 181 -6.85 -23.31 -2.40
N LYS A 182 -6.34 -24.03 -3.41
CA LYS A 182 -6.82 -25.40 -3.67
C LYS A 182 -6.46 -26.26 -2.48
N THR A 183 -7.46 -26.90 -1.89
CA THR A 183 -7.23 -27.99 -0.95
C THR A 183 -6.44 -29.11 -1.66
N GLU A 184 -5.47 -29.73 -0.97
CA GLU A 184 -4.61 -30.81 -1.53
C GLU A 184 -5.41 -32.00 -2.08
N GLU A 185 -6.70 -32.08 -1.84
CA GLU A 185 -7.62 -33.11 -2.32
C GLU A 185 -8.01 -32.98 -3.81
N GLN A 186 -7.51 -31.97 -4.53
CA GLN A 186 -7.82 -31.74 -5.96
C GLN A 186 -6.62 -31.95 -6.90
N LYS A 187 -5.57 -32.64 -6.44
CA LYS A 187 -4.46 -33.06 -7.30
C LYS A 187 -4.55 -34.52 -7.69
#